data_bd9d3e2e50972b2055c57d272d79a245
#
_entry.id   bd9d3e2e50972b2055c57d272d79a245
#
_cell.length_a   1.000
_cell.length_b   1.000
_cell.length_c   1.000
_cell.angle_alpha   90.00
_cell.angle_beta   90.00
_cell.angle_gamma   90.00
#
_symmetry.space_group_name_H-M   'P 1'
#
loop_
_entity.id
_entity.type
_entity.pdbx_description
1 polymer ?
#
loop_
_entity_poly.entity_id
_entity_poly.type
_entity_poly.pdbx_seq_one_letter_code
_entity_poly.pdbx_strand_id
1 'polypeptide(L)'
;MQTIRPSLLILIALAVFASCAENPVAPAAPTSPESAPSPGNNALAGIVIAPELPRSGYDRGDYDYPASIEQRIIDAQGGHFSPYSLRCFTDLRQTDIEHIVAAAEAHDSGAASWTVQRRTAYAQDLANLTTAAPALNRHEKSDKDPAEWLPANNRCWYVQTWIEVKRKYGLAMDPAEADAIRTVLAGCASTALIKPSCL
;
A
#
# COMPACT_ATOMS: atom_id res chain seq x y z
N MET A 1 81.64 -52.85 49.87
CA MET A 1 80.45 -53.73 49.63
C MET A 1 79.30 -53.13 50.35
N GLN A 2 78.44 -52.37 49.62
CA GLN A 2 77.33 -51.65 50.21
C GLN A 2 76.07 -52.20 49.59
N THR A 3 75.21 -52.71 50.36
CA THR A 3 73.90 -53.27 50.01
C THR A 3 72.89 -52.15 49.89
N ILE A 4 72.31 -51.96 48.68
CA ILE A 4 71.27 -51.00 48.45
C ILE A 4 69.89 -51.66 48.66
N ARG A 5 69.08 -51.08 49.54
CA ARG A 5 67.71 -51.48 49.82
C ARG A 5 66.77 -50.73 48.83
N PRO A 6 65.78 -51.35 48.25
CA PRO A 6 64.77 -50.62 47.45
C PRO A 6 63.70 -50.03 48.34
N SER A 7 63.40 -48.72 48.14
CA SER A 7 62.30 -48.03 48.78
C SER A 7 61.00 -48.26 47.98
N LEU A 8 60.02 -48.70 48.71
CA LEU A 8 58.65 -48.94 48.19
C LEU A 8 57.93 -47.60 48.12
N LEU A 9 57.68 -47.10 46.90
CA LEU A 9 56.82 -45.92 46.62
C LEU A 9 55.37 -46.34 46.64
N ILE A 10 54.60 -45.85 47.62
CA ILE A 10 53.14 -45.98 47.66
C ILE A 10 52.55 -44.84 46.82
N LEU A 11 51.94 -45.19 45.70
CA LEU A 11 51.13 -44.27 44.91
C LEU A 11 49.75 -44.13 45.54
N ILE A 12 49.49 -42.96 46.11
CA ILE A 12 48.12 -42.57 46.51
C ILE A 12 47.40 -41.99 45.31
N ALA A 13 46.42 -42.72 44.78
CA ALA A 13 45.53 -42.24 43.74
C ALA A 13 44.47 -41.30 44.35
N LEU A 14 44.59 -39.99 44.11
CA LEU A 14 43.53 -39.04 44.42
C LEU A 14 42.44 -39.19 43.38
N ALA A 15 41.28 -39.67 43.73
CA ALA A 15 40.09 -39.64 42.96
C ALA A 15 39.46 -38.23 43.00
N VAL A 16 39.55 -37.46 41.89
CA VAL A 16 38.87 -36.17 41.77
C VAL A 16 37.45 -36.46 41.35
N PHE A 17 36.50 -36.33 42.25
CA PHE A 17 35.07 -36.31 41.89
C PHE A 17 34.76 -34.95 41.25
N ALA A 18 34.60 -34.93 39.92
CA ALA A 18 34.03 -33.80 39.21
C ALA A 18 32.52 -33.70 39.53
N SER A 19 32.14 -32.79 40.39
CA SER A 19 30.75 -32.43 40.64
C SER A 19 30.25 -31.65 39.45
N CYS A 20 29.39 -32.21 38.61
CA CYS A 20 28.62 -31.49 37.63
C CYS A 20 27.61 -30.62 38.38
N ALA A 21 27.91 -29.32 38.49
CA ALA A 21 26.91 -28.35 38.92
C ALA A 21 25.90 -28.15 37.75
N GLU A 22 24.70 -28.67 37.91
CA GLU A 22 23.57 -28.33 37.06
C GLU A 22 23.27 -26.83 37.26
N ASN A 23 23.53 -26.03 36.22
CA ASN A 23 23.07 -24.65 36.21
C ASN A 23 21.53 -24.66 36.20
N PRO A 24 20.85 -23.94 37.11
CA PRO A 24 19.41 -23.78 37.02
C PRO A 24 19.08 -23.02 35.75
N VAL A 25 18.31 -23.65 34.84
CA VAL A 25 17.71 -23.00 33.67
C VAL A 25 16.82 -21.89 34.19
N ALA A 26 17.19 -20.64 33.92
CA ALA A 26 16.34 -19.49 34.21
C ALA A 26 15.01 -19.67 33.47
N PRO A 27 13.85 -19.38 34.11
CA PRO A 27 12.57 -19.42 33.42
C PRO A 27 12.60 -18.45 32.22
N ALA A 28 12.24 -18.93 31.05
CA ALA A 28 12.10 -18.12 29.83
C ALA A 28 11.19 -16.92 30.14
N ALA A 29 11.67 -15.72 29.86
CA ALA A 29 10.84 -14.52 29.95
C ALA A 29 9.56 -14.73 29.12
N PRO A 30 8.40 -14.26 29.62
CA PRO A 30 7.17 -14.37 28.84
C PRO A 30 7.38 -13.66 27.49
N THR A 31 7.27 -14.42 26.41
CA THR A 31 7.21 -13.88 25.05
C THR A 31 6.06 -12.88 25.03
N SER A 32 6.39 -11.62 24.78
CA SER A 32 5.36 -10.58 24.53
C SER A 32 4.35 -11.14 23.52
N PRO A 33 3.06 -10.97 23.75
CA PRO A 33 2.07 -11.40 22.78
C PRO A 33 2.39 -10.74 21.44
N GLU A 34 2.61 -11.55 20.43
CA GLU A 34 2.75 -11.11 19.05
C GLU A 34 1.57 -10.18 18.74
N SER A 35 1.89 -8.92 18.49
CA SER A 35 0.87 -7.91 18.19
C SER A 35 0.02 -8.41 17.03
N ALA A 36 -1.28 -8.56 17.25
CA ALA A 36 -2.22 -8.86 16.18
C ALA A 36 -1.94 -7.89 15.02
N PRO A 37 -1.90 -8.36 13.75
CA PRO A 37 -1.59 -7.51 12.62
C PRO A 37 -2.58 -6.34 12.61
N SER A 38 -2.06 -5.11 12.63
CA SER A 38 -2.86 -3.90 12.50
C SER A 38 -3.74 -4.01 11.25
N PRO A 39 -5.01 -3.56 11.29
CA PRO A 39 -5.92 -3.63 10.13
C PRO A 39 -5.31 -3.10 8.83
N GLY A 40 -4.41 -2.11 8.91
CA GLY A 40 -3.68 -1.55 7.78
C GLY A 40 -2.71 -2.51 7.07
N ASN A 41 -2.12 -3.50 7.77
CA ASN A 41 -1.19 -4.45 7.14
C ASN A 41 -1.90 -5.46 6.23
N ASN A 42 -3.17 -5.76 6.50
CA ASN A 42 -3.96 -6.68 5.68
C ASN A 42 -4.62 -5.98 4.48
N ALA A 43 -4.78 -4.65 4.53
CA ALA A 43 -5.43 -3.90 3.45
C ALA A 43 -4.68 -3.99 2.11
N LEU A 44 -3.35 -4.11 2.13
CA LEU A 44 -2.51 -4.24 0.93
C LEU A 44 -2.25 -5.70 0.52
N ALA A 45 -2.93 -6.68 1.12
CA ALA A 45 -2.75 -8.08 0.74
C ALA A 45 -2.97 -8.29 -0.76
N GLY A 46 -2.03 -9.01 -1.40
CA GLY A 46 -2.06 -9.31 -2.83
C GLY A 46 -1.55 -8.18 -3.74
N ILE A 47 -1.07 -7.05 -3.18
CA ILE A 47 -0.40 -6.01 -3.96
C ILE A 47 1.11 -6.17 -3.83
N VAL A 48 1.82 -6.09 -4.94
CA VAL A 48 3.28 -6.10 -4.98
C VAL A 48 3.80 -4.74 -4.55
N ILE A 49 4.70 -4.72 -3.55
CA ILE A 49 5.40 -3.49 -3.16
C ILE A 49 6.77 -3.49 -3.86
N ALA A 50 6.97 -2.55 -4.78
CA ALA A 50 8.18 -2.43 -5.59
C ALA A 50 8.37 -0.96 -6.02
N PRO A 51 9.59 -0.50 -6.26
CA PRO A 51 9.82 0.83 -6.83
C PRO A 51 9.08 1.01 -8.16
N GLU A 52 8.66 2.23 -8.44
CA GLU A 52 8.11 2.59 -9.75
C GLU A 52 9.08 2.30 -10.90
N LEU A 53 8.51 1.97 -12.03
CA LEU A 53 9.25 1.80 -13.27
C LEU A 53 9.47 3.17 -13.94
N PRO A 54 10.57 3.34 -14.71
CA PRO A 54 10.72 4.53 -15.53
C PRO A 54 9.54 4.70 -16.50
N ARG A 55 9.03 5.93 -16.64
CA ARG A 55 7.90 6.28 -17.53
C ARG A 55 8.27 6.21 -19.01
N SER A 56 8.86 5.09 -19.42
CA SER A 56 9.27 4.87 -20.79
C SER A 56 8.09 4.45 -21.67
N GLY A 57 7.95 5.09 -22.84
CA GLY A 57 6.90 4.76 -23.81
C GLY A 57 5.48 5.09 -23.35
N TYR A 58 5.30 5.99 -22.39
CA TYR A 58 4.00 6.49 -22.01
C TYR A 58 3.38 7.31 -23.14
N ASP A 59 2.21 6.91 -23.59
CA ASP A 59 1.37 7.69 -24.50
C ASP A 59 -0.01 7.86 -23.86
N ARG A 60 -0.43 9.10 -23.61
CA ARG A 60 -1.75 9.41 -23.05
C ARG A 60 -2.89 8.89 -23.94
N GLY A 61 -2.68 8.84 -25.26
CA GLY A 61 -3.66 8.35 -26.23
C GLY A 61 -4.01 6.86 -26.06
N ASP A 62 -3.12 6.05 -25.47
CA ASP A 62 -3.39 4.65 -25.16
C ASP A 62 -4.44 4.47 -24.04
N TYR A 63 -4.66 5.52 -23.24
CA TYR A 63 -5.61 5.58 -22.13
C TYR A 63 -6.84 6.41 -22.48
N ASP A 64 -7.39 6.19 -23.67
CA ASP A 64 -8.50 6.97 -24.21
C ASP A 64 -9.86 6.53 -23.66
N TYR A 65 -10.76 7.50 -23.57
CA TYR A 65 -12.15 7.30 -23.15
C TYR A 65 -13.08 8.27 -23.88
N PRO A 66 -14.33 7.87 -24.20
CA PRO A 66 -15.29 8.75 -24.85
C PRO A 66 -15.80 9.80 -23.85
N ALA A 67 -16.01 11.05 -24.31
CA ALA A 67 -16.57 12.12 -23.47
C ALA A 67 -17.93 11.75 -22.85
N SER A 68 -18.70 10.89 -23.52
CA SER A 68 -19.98 10.39 -23.00
C SER A 68 -19.89 9.55 -21.73
N ILE A 69 -18.68 9.12 -21.30
CA ILE A 69 -18.49 8.37 -20.05
C ILE A 69 -18.75 9.25 -18.82
N GLU A 70 -18.62 10.58 -18.93
CA GLU A 70 -18.78 11.49 -17.79
C GLU A 70 -20.18 11.39 -17.16
N GLN A 71 -21.23 11.30 -17.96
CA GLN A 71 -22.58 11.09 -17.42
C GLN A 71 -22.68 9.77 -16.64
N ARG A 72 -22.06 8.71 -17.14
CA ARG A 72 -22.03 7.41 -16.44
C ARG A 72 -21.29 7.49 -15.09
N ILE A 73 -20.23 8.31 -15.03
CA ILE A 73 -19.50 8.57 -13.77
C ILE A 73 -20.42 9.28 -12.77
N ILE A 74 -21.11 10.34 -13.22
CA ILE A 74 -22.06 11.11 -12.39
C ILE A 74 -23.17 10.20 -11.85
N ASP A 75 -23.75 9.35 -12.69
CA ASP A 75 -24.79 8.40 -12.31
C ASP A 75 -24.27 7.37 -11.30
N ALA A 76 -23.11 6.77 -11.54
CA ALA A 76 -22.49 5.80 -10.66
C ALA A 76 -22.09 6.41 -9.30
N GLN A 77 -21.63 7.66 -9.31
CA GLN A 77 -21.25 8.41 -8.11
C GLN A 77 -22.48 8.87 -7.31
N GLY A 78 -23.63 8.98 -7.98
CA GLY A 78 -24.91 9.43 -7.40
C GLY A 78 -25.01 10.96 -7.28
N GLY A 79 -24.38 11.71 -8.18
CA GLY A 79 -24.45 13.16 -8.27
C GLY A 79 -23.23 13.78 -8.95
N HIS A 80 -23.39 15.02 -9.41
CA HIS A 80 -22.31 15.76 -10.04
C HIS A 80 -21.53 16.59 -9.01
N PHE A 81 -20.51 15.98 -8.42
CA PHE A 81 -19.64 16.61 -7.42
C PHE A 81 -18.24 16.01 -7.45
N SER A 82 -17.27 16.76 -6.93
CA SER A 82 -15.94 16.22 -6.69
C SER A 82 -15.85 15.58 -5.29
N PRO A 83 -15.56 14.28 -5.17
CA PRO A 83 -15.29 13.66 -3.87
C PRO A 83 -14.12 14.32 -3.12
N TYR A 84 -13.18 14.90 -3.83
CA TYR A 84 -11.97 15.47 -3.27
C TYR A 84 -12.21 16.78 -2.52
N SER A 85 -13.13 17.61 -3.02
CA SER A 85 -13.45 18.92 -2.46
C SER A 85 -14.87 19.04 -1.89
N LEU A 86 -15.72 18.04 -2.11
CA LEU A 86 -17.16 18.06 -1.82
C LEU A 86 -17.92 19.18 -2.55
N ARG A 87 -17.31 19.75 -3.59
CA ARG A 87 -17.94 20.79 -4.41
C ARG A 87 -18.92 20.15 -5.39
N CYS A 88 -20.16 20.67 -5.42
CA CYS A 88 -21.16 20.32 -6.42
C CYS A 88 -20.99 21.14 -7.70
N PHE A 89 -21.38 20.56 -8.83
CA PHE A 89 -21.34 21.18 -10.13
C PHE A 89 -22.72 21.10 -10.80
N THR A 90 -23.00 22.02 -11.69
CA THR A 90 -24.27 22.11 -12.43
C THR A 90 -24.09 21.96 -13.94
N ASP A 91 -22.84 21.92 -14.41
CA ASP A 91 -22.50 21.87 -15.83
C ASP A 91 -21.23 21.02 -16.02
N LEU A 92 -21.23 20.11 -17.01
CA LEU A 92 -20.10 19.25 -17.35
C LEU A 92 -18.82 20.04 -17.69
N ARG A 93 -18.95 21.27 -18.20
CA ARG A 93 -17.81 22.16 -18.48
C ARG A 93 -17.06 22.63 -17.23
N GLN A 94 -17.61 22.38 -16.03
CA GLN A 94 -16.97 22.74 -14.77
C GLN A 94 -16.07 21.62 -14.22
N THR A 95 -16.10 20.45 -14.87
CA THR A 95 -15.37 19.26 -14.44
C THR A 95 -14.52 18.66 -15.55
N ASP A 96 -13.51 17.94 -15.14
CA ASP A 96 -12.81 16.95 -15.94
C ASP A 96 -13.19 15.55 -15.45
N ILE A 97 -13.08 14.57 -16.33
CA ILE A 97 -13.02 13.16 -15.97
C ILE A 97 -11.66 12.92 -15.32
N GLU A 98 -11.70 12.47 -14.07
CA GLU A 98 -10.53 12.27 -13.24
C GLU A 98 -10.31 10.77 -12.98
N HIS A 99 -9.09 10.28 -13.22
CA HIS A 99 -8.67 8.94 -12.84
C HIS A 99 -8.15 8.96 -11.39
N ILE A 100 -8.79 8.22 -10.49
CA ILE A 100 -8.37 8.13 -9.08
C ILE A 100 -6.92 7.65 -9.02
N VAL A 101 -6.60 6.53 -9.66
CA VAL A 101 -5.21 6.16 -9.99
C VAL A 101 -4.92 6.68 -11.40
N ALA A 102 -4.09 7.69 -11.51
CA ALA A 102 -3.81 8.36 -12.78
C ALA A 102 -3.23 7.40 -13.83
N ALA A 103 -3.46 7.70 -15.12
CA ALA A 103 -2.97 6.85 -16.21
C ALA A 103 -1.44 6.74 -16.24
N ALA A 104 -0.75 7.86 -15.94
CA ALA A 104 0.71 7.87 -15.88
C ALA A 104 1.22 7.09 -14.68
N GLU A 105 0.61 7.24 -13.51
CA GLU A 105 0.89 6.46 -12.31
C GLU A 105 0.69 4.95 -12.55
N ALA A 106 -0.42 4.56 -13.17
CA ALA A 106 -0.65 3.16 -13.53
C ALA A 106 0.41 2.63 -14.50
N HIS A 107 0.89 3.48 -15.44
CA HIS A 107 1.95 3.12 -16.38
C HIS A 107 3.24 2.78 -15.65
N ASP A 108 3.65 3.61 -14.74
CA ASP A 108 4.87 3.44 -13.93
C ASP A 108 4.75 2.27 -12.94
N SER A 109 3.53 1.95 -12.52
CA SER A 109 3.19 0.83 -11.63
C SER A 109 3.03 -0.53 -12.34
N GLY A 110 3.27 -0.60 -13.67
CA GLY A 110 3.26 -1.86 -14.41
C GLY A 110 2.40 -1.89 -15.67
N ALA A 111 1.50 -0.91 -15.90
CA ALA A 111 0.67 -0.86 -17.10
C ALA A 111 1.49 -0.59 -18.39
N ALA A 112 2.77 -0.21 -18.27
CA ALA A 112 3.71 -0.15 -19.40
C ALA A 112 3.77 -1.46 -20.20
N SER A 113 3.58 -2.60 -19.54
CA SER A 113 3.60 -3.94 -20.16
C SER A 113 2.26 -4.36 -20.79
N TRP A 114 1.20 -3.56 -20.65
CA TRP A 114 -0.14 -3.94 -21.14
C TRP A 114 -0.31 -3.67 -22.62
N THR A 115 -1.26 -4.36 -23.23
CA THR A 115 -1.76 -4.01 -24.56
C THR A 115 -2.53 -2.69 -24.52
N VAL A 116 -2.62 -1.99 -25.65
CA VAL A 116 -3.41 -0.75 -25.77
C VAL A 116 -4.87 -1.00 -25.38
N GLN A 117 -5.46 -2.14 -25.78
CA GLN A 117 -6.82 -2.49 -25.40
C GLN A 117 -7.02 -2.57 -23.89
N ARG A 118 -6.04 -3.10 -23.15
CA ARG A 118 -6.10 -3.17 -21.67
C ARG A 118 -5.95 -1.79 -21.04
N ARG A 119 -5.10 -0.92 -21.60
CA ARG A 119 -4.96 0.47 -21.15
C ARG A 119 -6.27 1.26 -21.39
N THR A 120 -6.88 1.11 -22.56
CA THR A 120 -8.20 1.69 -22.86
C THR A 120 -9.28 1.19 -21.91
N ALA A 121 -9.33 -0.11 -21.62
CA ALA A 121 -10.29 -0.68 -20.66
C ALA A 121 -10.09 -0.14 -19.24
N TYR A 122 -8.85 0.03 -18.83
CA TYR A 122 -8.49 0.68 -17.55
C TYR A 122 -8.98 2.14 -17.51
N ALA A 123 -8.76 2.89 -18.57
CA ALA A 123 -9.13 4.30 -18.66
C ALA A 123 -10.64 4.53 -18.65
N GLN A 124 -11.43 3.51 -18.97
CA GLN A 124 -12.91 3.55 -19.01
C GLN A 124 -13.57 2.87 -17.81
N ASP A 125 -12.79 2.40 -16.84
CA ASP A 125 -13.32 1.73 -15.67
C ASP A 125 -13.92 2.71 -14.67
N LEU A 126 -15.24 2.68 -14.53
CA LEU A 126 -15.96 3.56 -13.60
C LEU A 126 -15.50 3.43 -12.14
N ALA A 127 -14.94 2.29 -11.74
CA ALA A 127 -14.37 2.11 -10.41
C ALA A 127 -13.11 2.98 -10.18
N ASN A 128 -12.46 3.42 -11.26
CA ASN A 128 -11.30 4.31 -11.23
C ASN A 128 -11.63 5.76 -11.64
N LEU A 129 -12.88 6.08 -11.87
CA LEU A 129 -13.26 7.37 -12.42
C LEU A 129 -14.12 8.17 -11.45
N THR A 130 -13.87 9.48 -11.42
CA THR A 130 -14.67 10.46 -10.71
C THR A 130 -14.67 11.78 -11.46
N THR A 131 -15.41 12.80 -10.96
CA THR A 131 -15.36 14.15 -11.51
C THR A 131 -14.58 15.07 -10.58
N ALA A 132 -13.76 15.95 -11.17
CA ALA A 132 -12.99 16.94 -10.41
C ALA A 132 -12.94 18.28 -11.16
N ALA A 133 -12.76 19.38 -10.42
CA ALA A 133 -12.49 20.67 -11.04
C ALA A 133 -11.17 20.60 -11.84
N PRO A 134 -11.08 21.25 -13.02
CA PRO A 134 -9.89 21.16 -13.87
C PRO A 134 -8.57 21.53 -13.18
N ALA A 135 -8.57 22.56 -12.33
CA ALA A 135 -7.38 22.95 -11.59
C ALA A 135 -6.90 21.84 -10.63
N LEU A 136 -7.84 21.20 -9.94
CA LEU A 136 -7.54 20.11 -9.02
C LEU A 136 -7.02 18.90 -9.78
N ASN A 137 -7.69 18.49 -10.86
CA ASN A 137 -7.27 17.35 -11.67
C ASN A 137 -5.90 17.59 -12.33
N ARG A 138 -5.76 18.71 -13.05
CA ARG A 138 -4.60 18.93 -13.95
C ARG A 138 -3.35 19.41 -13.23
N HIS A 139 -3.48 20.09 -12.08
CA HIS A 139 -2.36 20.78 -11.43
C HIS A 139 -2.08 20.33 -10.00
N GLU A 140 -3.12 20.10 -9.19
CA GLU A 140 -2.92 19.76 -7.79
C GLU A 140 -2.62 18.26 -7.65
N LYS A 141 -3.52 17.39 -8.12
CA LYS A 141 -3.34 15.94 -8.11
C LYS A 141 -2.45 15.49 -9.26
N SER A 142 -2.82 15.77 -10.52
CA SER A 142 -2.08 15.32 -11.70
C SER A 142 -1.85 13.79 -11.69
N ASP A 143 -0.60 13.35 -11.78
CA ASP A 143 -0.18 11.94 -11.76
C ASP A 143 0.29 11.45 -10.38
N LYS A 144 0.17 12.28 -9.35
CA LYS A 144 0.65 12.01 -7.99
C LYS A 144 -0.09 10.85 -7.32
N ASP A 145 0.69 10.07 -6.59
CA ASP A 145 0.24 9.01 -5.71
C ASP A 145 -0.19 9.51 -4.31
N PRO A 146 -0.69 8.64 -3.40
CA PRO A 146 -1.05 9.02 -2.04
C PRO A 146 0.07 9.51 -1.14
N ALA A 147 1.35 9.26 -1.43
CA ALA A 147 2.48 9.81 -0.70
C ALA A 147 2.75 11.27 -1.08
N GLU A 148 2.42 11.65 -2.32
CA GLU A 148 2.67 12.97 -2.87
C GLU A 148 1.45 13.89 -2.75
N TRP A 149 0.24 13.32 -2.78
CA TRP A 149 -1.00 14.08 -2.70
C TRP A 149 -2.14 13.28 -2.07
N LEU A 150 -2.89 13.93 -1.21
CA LEU A 150 -4.15 13.42 -0.65
C LEU A 150 -5.24 14.48 -0.76
N PRO A 151 -6.49 14.09 -1.07
CA PRO A 151 -7.60 15.04 -1.15
C PRO A 151 -7.89 15.70 0.20
N ALA A 152 -8.47 16.90 0.17
CA ALA A 152 -8.91 17.58 1.38
C ALA A 152 -10.01 16.80 2.12
N ASN A 153 -10.90 16.14 1.36
CA ASN A 153 -12.01 15.34 1.88
C ASN A 153 -11.94 13.89 1.38
N ASN A 154 -12.67 12.99 2.00
CA ASN A 154 -12.80 11.58 1.56
C ASN A 154 -11.46 10.83 1.46
N ARG A 155 -10.47 11.15 2.27
CA ARG A 155 -9.14 10.49 2.22
C ARG A 155 -9.24 8.98 2.39
N CYS A 156 -10.09 8.51 3.31
CA CYS A 156 -10.28 7.09 3.57
C CYS A 156 -10.90 6.36 2.36
N TRP A 157 -11.91 6.97 1.73
CA TRP A 157 -12.49 6.47 0.49
C TRP A 157 -11.45 6.48 -0.65
N TYR A 158 -10.69 7.55 -0.77
CA TYR A 158 -9.68 7.71 -1.82
C TYR A 158 -8.63 6.61 -1.78
N VAL A 159 -8.01 6.38 -0.62
CA VAL A 159 -6.98 5.33 -0.50
C VAL A 159 -7.56 3.93 -0.60
N GLN A 160 -8.80 3.71 -0.15
CA GLN A 160 -9.48 2.43 -0.31
C GLN A 160 -9.74 2.13 -1.80
N THR A 161 -10.26 3.11 -2.55
CA THR A 161 -10.49 2.99 -4.00
C THR A 161 -9.17 2.78 -4.74
N TRP A 162 -8.12 3.49 -4.34
CA TRP A 162 -6.77 3.34 -4.88
C TRP A 162 -6.28 1.89 -4.76
N ILE A 163 -6.38 1.30 -3.57
CA ILE A 163 -6.04 -0.11 -3.31
C ILE A 163 -6.85 -1.05 -4.21
N GLU A 164 -8.15 -0.82 -4.29
CA GLU A 164 -9.06 -1.68 -5.08
C GLU A 164 -8.71 -1.65 -6.56
N VAL A 165 -8.41 -0.47 -7.10
CA VAL A 165 -7.99 -0.31 -8.50
C VAL A 165 -6.64 -0.97 -8.73
N LYS A 166 -5.62 -0.68 -7.92
CA LYS A 166 -4.31 -1.31 -8.08
C LYS A 166 -4.39 -2.84 -7.97
N ARG A 167 -5.16 -3.36 -7.03
CA ARG A 167 -5.40 -4.81 -6.90
C ARG A 167 -6.11 -5.41 -8.10
N LYS A 168 -7.20 -4.79 -8.57
CA LYS A 168 -7.98 -5.23 -9.73
C LYS A 168 -7.11 -5.39 -10.97
N TYR A 169 -6.18 -4.47 -11.16
CA TYR A 169 -5.35 -4.40 -12.35
C TYR A 169 -3.98 -5.06 -12.19
N GLY A 170 -3.62 -5.51 -10.98
CA GLY A 170 -2.32 -6.12 -10.68
C GLY A 170 -1.17 -5.12 -10.77
N LEU A 171 -1.44 -3.86 -10.42
CA LEU A 171 -0.44 -2.80 -10.37
C LEU A 171 0.35 -2.86 -9.07
N ALA A 172 1.64 -2.56 -9.13
CA ALA A 172 2.48 -2.42 -7.96
C ALA A 172 2.20 -1.11 -7.21
N MET A 173 2.66 -1.02 -5.98
CA MET A 173 2.78 0.21 -5.19
C MET A 173 4.24 0.41 -4.82
N ASP A 174 4.72 1.63 -4.84
CA ASP A 174 6.03 1.90 -4.25
C ASP A 174 5.95 1.91 -2.70
N PRO A 175 7.10 1.82 -2.01
CA PRO A 175 7.12 1.79 -0.54
C PRO A 175 6.54 3.03 0.12
N ALA A 176 6.74 4.24 -0.44
CA ALA A 176 6.25 5.50 0.12
C ALA A 176 4.73 5.61 -0.03
N GLU A 177 4.21 5.24 -1.22
CA GLU A 177 2.78 5.12 -1.51
C GLU A 177 2.10 4.16 -0.52
N ALA A 178 2.66 2.96 -0.35
CA ALA A 178 2.13 1.94 0.56
C ALA A 178 2.10 2.42 2.02
N ASP A 179 3.13 3.13 2.48
CA ASP A 179 3.21 3.66 3.85
C ASP A 179 2.25 4.82 4.08
N ALA A 180 2.06 5.71 3.09
CA ALA A 180 1.07 6.78 3.14
C ALA A 180 -0.35 6.21 3.24
N ILE A 181 -0.67 5.20 2.43
CA ILE A 181 -1.96 4.50 2.46
C ILE A 181 -2.21 3.85 3.84
N ARG A 182 -1.25 3.12 4.40
CA ARG A 182 -1.36 2.52 5.74
C ARG A 182 -1.62 3.58 6.80
N THR A 183 -0.91 4.71 6.71
CA THR A 183 -1.04 5.84 7.65
C THR A 183 -2.45 6.42 7.61
N VAL A 184 -3.00 6.65 6.42
CA VAL A 184 -4.38 7.15 6.27
C VAL A 184 -5.38 6.14 6.83
N LEU A 185 -5.27 4.85 6.45
CA LEU A 185 -6.20 3.81 6.88
C LEU A 185 -6.20 3.59 8.39
N ALA A 186 -5.08 3.78 9.08
CA ALA A 186 -5.00 3.65 10.53
C ALA A 186 -5.91 4.66 11.27
N GLY A 187 -6.25 5.79 10.65
CA GLY A 187 -7.16 6.80 11.17
C GLY A 187 -8.62 6.68 10.68
N CYS A 188 -8.92 5.68 9.84
CA CYS A 188 -10.24 5.60 9.20
C CYS A 188 -11.23 4.78 10.01
N ALA A 189 -12.32 5.42 10.41
CA ALA A 189 -13.49 4.72 10.98
C ALA A 189 -14.38 4.10 9.88
N SER A 190 -14.35 4.64 8.66
CA SER A 190 -15.11 4.17 7.49
C SER A 190 -14.40 4.59 6.21
N THR A 191 -14.49 3.74 5.18
CA THR A 191 -14.02 4.02 3.82
C THR A 191 -15.17 4.36 2.86
N ALA A 192 -16.37 4.56 3.38
CA ALA A 192 -17.50 4.96 2.56
C ALA A 192 -17.33 6.38 1.99
N LEU A 193 -17.79 6.57 0.75
CA LEU A 193 -17.80 7.88 0.11
C LEU A 193 -18.79 8.82 0.83
N ILE A 194 -18.27 9.92 1.37
CA ILE A 194 -19.10 11.01 1.88
C ILE A 194 -19.52 11.88 0.69
N LYS A 195 -20.84 12.01 0.51
CA LYS A 195 -21.42 12.79 -0.60
C LYS A 195 -21.94 14.12 -0.07
N PRO A 196 -21.73 15.24 -0.78
CA PRO A 196 -22.39 16.50 -0.48
C PRO A 196 -23.86 16.43 -0.83
N SER A 197 -24.67 17.28 -0.19
CA SER A 197 -26.06 17.52 -0.62
C SER A 197 -26.05 18.52 -1.78
N CYS A 198 -26.01 18.02 -3.01
CA CYS A 198 -26.14 18.85 -4.21
C CYS A 198 -27.63 19.10 -4.50
N LEU A 199 -28.01 20.37 -4.56
CA LEU A 199 -29.37 20.81 -4.88
C LEU A 199 -29.58 20.82 -6.40
#